data_18ccab6610eedea5cecf0e6dbe53641a
#
_entry.id   18ccab6610eedea5cecf0e6dbe53641a
#
_cell.length_a   1.000
_cell.length_b   1.000
_cell.length_c   1.000
_cell.angle_alpha   90.00
_cell.angle_beta   90.00
_cell.angle_gamma   90.00
#
_symmetry.space_group_name_H-M   'P 1'
#
loop_
_entity.id
_entity.type
_entity.pdbx_description
1 polymer ?
#
loop_
_entity_poly.entity_id
_entity_poly.type
_entity_poly.pdbx_seq_one_letter_code
_entity_poly.pdbx_strand_id
1 'polypeptide(L)'
;MVRFLRPSSTSRDVLGLVHGTAGQATLIQQYDNMLKNFLHMPMAHPVIIICDNDDGIVSLSKKVRSKFDKIVSKTTTDSFYHLCLNLYMVKVPEGDPPAATDIESLFDPELLTKVLDGKTFNPKKDHEDQTEYGKVVFAKAVIKANAETVDFSGFEDLLTRVEDVIRHYAKHSAVPSSSTVTP
;
A
#
# COMPACT_ATOMS: atom_id res chain seq x y z
N MET A 1 -4.29 -14.64 6.07
CA MET A 1 -4.32 -13.51 7.04
C MET A 1 -3.43 -12.40 6.51
N VAL A 2 -3.95 -11.21 6.29
CA VAL A 2 -3.18 -10.02 5.91
C VAL A 2 -2.67 -9.34 7.19
N ARG A 3 -1.40 -8.94 7.19
CA ARG A 3 -0.81 -8.17 8.29
C ARG A 3 -0.27 -6.85 7.78
N PHE A 4 -0.68 -5.77 8.40
CA PHE A 4 -0.10 -4.45 8.14
C PHE A 4 1.20 -4.30 8.94
N LEU A 5 2.30 -4.06 8.23
CA LEU A 5 3.58 -3.82 8.86
C LEU A 5 3.60 -2.42 9.48
N ARG A 6 3.71 -2.37 10.81
CA ARG A 6 3.94 -1.12 11.54
C ARG A 6 5.30 -1.21 12.23
N PRO A 7 6.38 -0.80 11.56
CA PRO A 7 7.70 -0.89 12.14
C PRO A 7 7.82 -0.03 13.40
N SER A 8 8.48 -0.56 14.43
CA SER A 8 8.87 0.20 15.62
C SER A 8 9.86 1.31 15.25
N SER A 9 10.10 2.27 16.15
CA SER A 9 11.14 3.28 15.94
C SER A 9 12.49 2.62 15.63
N THR A 10 12.90 1.64 16.42
CA THR A 10 14.14 0.88 16.20
C THR A 10 14.18 0.17 14.85
N SER A 11 13.09 -0.49 14.45
CA SER A 11 13.03 -1.16 13.14
C SER A 11 13.11 -0.14 12.00
N ARG A 12 12.52 1.04 12.15
CA ARG A 12 12.63 2.12 11.17
C ARG A 12 14.06 2.64 11.03
N ASP A 13 14.74 2.85 12.15
CA ASP A 13 16.11 3.35 12.15
C ASP A 13 17.07 2.33 11.53
N VAL A 14 16.95 1.05 11.88
CA VAL A 14 17.76 -0.04 11.32
C VAL A 14 17.52 -0.25 9.83
N LEU A 15 16.25 -0.17 9.38
CA LEU A 15 15.89 -0.39 7.99
C LEU A 15 15.91 0.88 7.14
N GLY A 16 16.22 2.03 7.73
CA GLY A 16 16.16 3.32 7.04
C GLY A 16 14.77 3.71 6.55
N LEU A 17 13.71 3.17 7.19
CA LEU A 17 12.33 3.42 6.80
C LEU A 17 11.83 4.71 7.44
N VAL A 18 11.51 5.69 6.63
CA VAL A 18 10.78 6.90 7.02
C VAL A 18 9.29 6.74 6.70
N HIS A 19 8.45 7.64 7.20
CA HIS A 19 7.01 7.62 6.94
C HIS A 19 6.66 8.02 5.51
N GLY A 20 5.49 7.56 5.06
CA GLY A 20 4.87 7.97 3.79
C GLY A 20 5.66 7.56 2.54
N THR A 21 5.48 8.31 1.49
CA THR A 21 6.06 8.05 0.15
C THR A 21 7.60 7.92 0.16
N ALA A 22 8.30 8.67 1.03
CA ALA A 22 9.74 8.58 1.15
C ALA A 22 10.19 7.21 1.70
N GLY A 23 9.48 6.65 2.67
CA GLY A 23 9.75 5.30 3.19
C GLY A 23 9.48 4.22 2.16
N GLN A 24 8.41 4.35 1.41
CA GLN A 24 8.11 3.45 0.28
C GLN A 24 9.20 3.52 -0.78
N ALA A 25 9.67 4.71 -1.13
CA ALA A 25 10.75 4.90 -2.10
C ALA A 25 12.07 4.26 -1.62
N THR A 26 12.41 4.39 -0.34
CA THR A 26 13.58 3.74 0.27
C THR A 26 13.45 2.22 0.20
N LEU A 27 12.30 1.68 0.57
CA LEU A 27 12.03 0.24 0.49
C LEU A 27 12.20 -0.28 -0.94
N ILE A 28 11.60 0.41 -1.93
CA ILE A 28 11.74 0.07 -3.35
C ILE A 28 13.21 0.02 -3.79
N GLN A 29 14.02 0.99 -3.32
CA GLN A 29 15.43 1.07 -3.71
C GLN A 29 16.32 0.01 -3.08
N GLN A 30 16.02 -0.41 -1.86
CA GLN A 30 16.95 -1.23 -1.05
C GLN A 30 16.50 -2.68 -0.91
N TYR A 31 15.25 -3.02 -1.24
CA TYR A 31 14.65 -4.31 -0.90
C TYR A 31 15.46 -5.52 -1.39
N ASP A 32 15.87 -5.53 -2.64
CA ASP A 32 16.68 -6.61 -3.22
C ASP A 32 18.05 -6.72 -2.55
N ASN A 33 18.69 -5.59 -2.21
CA ASN A 33 19.96 -5.59 -1.50
C ASN A 33 19.80 -6.12 -0.06
N MET A 34 18.72 -5.74 0.62
CA MET A 34 18.43 -6.24 1.96
C MET A 34 18.23 -7.76 1.98
N LEU A 35 17.61 -8.31 0.93
CA LEU A 35 17.32 -9.74 0.85
C LEU A 35 18.43 -10.59 0.26
N LYS A 36 19.47 -10.03 -0.35
CA LYS A 36 20.60 -10.80 -0.91
C LYS A 36 21.28 -11.73 0.08
N ASN A 37 21.26 -11.37 1.36
CA ASN A 37 21.89 -12.15 2.43
C ASN A 37 20.90 -13.06 3.18
N PHE A 38 19.64 -13.12 2.75
CA PHE A 38 18.67 -14.02 3.36
C PHE A 38 18.86 -15.44 2.82
N LEU A 39 19.09 -16.39 3.72
CA LEU A 39 19.34 -17.79 3.37
C LEU A 39 18.06 -18.58 3.03
N HIS A 40 16.90 -18.07 3.45
CA HIS A 40 15.62 -18.75 3.25
C HIS A 40 14.81 -18.10 2.13
N MET A 41 15.08 -18.59 0.92
CA MET A 41 14.32 -18.22 -0.28
C MET A 41 13.68 -19.49 -0.87
N PRO A 42 12.50 -19.40 -1.48
CA PRO A 42 11.63 -18.22 -1.63
C PRO A 42 10.99 -17.80 -0.32
N MET A 43 10.66 -16.52 -0.21
CA MET A 43 9.92 -16.00 0.94
C MET A 43 8.50 -16.59 0.97
N ALA A 44 7.97 -16.86 2.15
CA ALA A 44 6.66 -17.53 2.29
C ALA A 44 5.47 -16.68 1.81
N HIS A 45 5.63 -15.35 1.82
CA HIS A 45 4.53 -14.41 1.52
C HIS A 45 5.02 -13.23 0.68
N PRO A 46 4.14 -12.63 -0.15
CA PRO A 46 4.45 -11.38 -0.81
C PRO A 46 4.49 -10.22 0.20
N VAL A 47 5.31 -9.23 -0.11
CA VAL A 47 5.31 -7.91 0.52
C VAL A 47 4.66 -6.95 -0.46
N ILE A 48 3.64 -6.25 -0.03
CA ILE A 48 2.83 -5.37 -0.88
C ILE A 48 2.94 -3.94 -0.38
N ILE A 49 3.43 -3.05 -1.23
CA ILE A 49 3.36 -1.61 -1.02
C ILE A 49 2.02 -1.14 -1.58
N ILE A 50 1.16 -0.60 -0.73
CA ILE A 50 -0.05 0.12 -1.17
C ILE A 50 0.28 1.60 -1.19
N CYS A 51 0.02 2.27 -2.30
CA CYS A 51 0.27 3.70 -2.47
C CYS A 51 -0.95 4.41 -3.03
N ASP A 52 -1.14 5.67 -2.59
CA ASP A 52 -2.17 6.54 -3.15
C ASP A 52 -1.90 6.82 -4.63
N ASN A 53 -2.95 7.07 -5.39
CA ASN A 53 -2.88 7.49 -6.79
C ASN A 53 -2.91 9.03 -6.90
N ASP A 54 -2.06 9.69 -6.15
CA ASP A 54 -1.94 11.14 -6.06
C ASP A 54 -0.61 11.66 -6.62
N ASP A 55 -0.20 12.86 -6.25
CA ASP A 55 1.09 13.43 -6.67
C ASP A 55 2.31 12.67 -6.11
N GLY A 56 2.13 11.96 -5.01
CA GLY A 56 3.17 11.11 -4.41
C GLY A 56 3.61 9.97 -5.33
N ILE A 57 2.71 9.46 -6.18
CA ILE A 57 3.05 8.38 -7.10
C ILE A 57 4.12 8.80 -8.13
N VAL A 58 4.22 10.08 -8.47
CA VAL A 58 5.21 10.57 -9.43
C VAL A 58 6.64 10.33 -8.95
N SER A 59 6.88 10.50 -7.66
CA SER A 59 8.20 10.22 -7.07
C SER A 59 8.50 8.73 -7.00
N LEU A 60 7.51 7.90 -6.64
CA LEU A 60 7.63 6.44 -6.64
C LEU A 60 7.85 5.88 -8.05
N SER A 61 7.10 6.38 -9.03
CA SER A 61 7.19 5.94 -10.43
C SER A 61 8.59 6.15 -11.02
N LYS A 62 9.24 7.28 -10.71
CA LYS A 62 10.62 7.54 -11.12
C LYS A 62 11.58 6.48 -10.55
N LYS A 63 11.41 6.07 -9.29
CA LYS A 63 12.22 5.04 -8.65
C LYS A 63 11.96 3.67 -9.23
N VAL A 64 10.69 3.31 -9.43
CA VAL A 64 10.28 2.04 -10.04
C VAL A 64 10.82 1.93 -11.46
N ARG A 65 10.68 2.99 -12.27
CA ARG A 65 11.21 3.01 -13.64
C ARG A 65 12.73 2.89 -13.68
N SER A 66 13.42 3.67 -12.85
CA SER A 66 14.89 3.68 -12.82
C SER A 66 15.49 2.34 -12.40
N LYS A 67 14.82 1.59 -11.51
CA LYS A 67 15.36 0.35 -10.94
C LYS A 67 14.85 -0.92 -11.61
N PHE A 68 13.60 -0.93 -12.05
CA PHE A 68 12.92 -2.13 -12.54
C PHE A 68 12.40 -2.01 -13.98
N ASP A 69 12.64 -0.89 -14.64
CA ASP A 69 12.17 -0.58 -16.00
C ASP A 69 10.65 -0.78 -16.16
N LYS A 70 9.88 -0.43 -15.13
CA LYS A 70 8.42 -0.52 -15.13
C LYS A 70 7.80 0.86 -15.14
N ILE A 71 6.73 1.02 -15.93
CA ILE A 71 5.98 2.27 -16.03
C ILE A 71 4.82 2.20 -15.06
N VAL A 72 4.82 3.13 -14.10
CA VAL A 72 3.72 3.36 -13.18
C VAL A 72 3.34 4.84 -13.28
N SER A 73 2.07 5.13 -13.43
CA SER A 73 1.58 6.52 -13.50
C SER A 73 0.19 6.63 -12.88
N LYS A 74 -0.33 7.84 -12.76
CA LYS A 74 -1.71 8.05 -12.30
C LYS A 74 -2.75 7.38 -13.19
N THR A 75 -2.43 7.18 -14.47
CA THR A 75 -3.35 6.68 -15.50
C THR A 75 -3.13 5.21 -15.87
N THR A 76 -2.11 4.55 -15.32
CA THR A 76 -1.94 3.10 -15.53
C THR A 76 -2.98 2.34 -14.72
N THR A 77 -3.58 1.31 -15.33
CA THR A 77 -4.71 0.53 -14.79
C THR A 77 -4.33 -0.90 -14.41
N ASP A 78 -3.04 -1.20 -14.36
CA ASP A 78 -2.57 -2.52 -13.95
C ASP A 78 -3.03 -2.83 -12.52
N SER A 79 -3.50 -4.05 -12.27
CA SER A 79 -3.92 -4.49 -10.94
C SER A 79 -2.76 -4.40 -9.93
N PHE A 80 -1.54 -4.73 -10.37
CA PHE A 80 -0.34 -4.64 -9.54
C PHE A 80 0.94 -4.57 -10.37
N TYR A 81 2.04 -4.23 -9.72
CA TYR A 81 3.39 -4.24 -10.30
C TYR A 81 4.27 -5.18 -9.48
N HIS A 82 4.73 -6.29 -10.09
CA HIS A 82 5.78 -7.11 -9.48
C HIS A 82 7.12 -6.38 -9.65
N LEU A 83 7.77 -6.00 -8.57
CA LEU A 83 9.01 -5.23 -8.60
C LEU A 83 10.23 -6.14 -8.60
N CYS A 84 10.42 -6.93 -7.57
CA CYS A 84 11.48 -7.92 -7.47
C CYS A 84 11.17 -8.95 -6.38
N LEU A 85 11.69 -10.15 -6.51
CA LEU A 85 11.54 -11.21 -5.52
C LEU A 85 10.06 -11.38 -5.10
N ASN A 86 9.73 -11.14 -3.83
CA ASN A 86 8.37 -11.13 -3.32
C ASN A 86 7.82 -9.71 -3.09
N LEU A 87 8.46 -8.66 -3.64
CA LEU A 87 8.01 -7.29 -3.52
C LEU A 87 7.09 -6.90 -4.66
N TYR A 88 5.91 -6.40 -4.29
CA TYR A 88 4.87 -5.91 -5.19
C TYR A 88 4.45 -4.50 -4.80
N MET A 89 3.86 -3.81 -5.75
CA MET A 89 3.24 -2.51 -5.55
C MET A 89 1.82 -2.54 -6.11
N VAL A 90 0.88 -2.05 -5.33
CA VAL A 90 -0.53 -1.86 -5.68
C VAL A 90 -0.86 -0.39 -5.50
N LYS A 91 -1.48 0.18 -6.49
CA LYS A 91 -1.95 1.56 -6.47
C LYS A 91 -3.43 1.58 -6.08
N VAL A 92 -3.86 2.59 -5.30
CA VAL A 92 -5.29 2.85 -5.11
C VAL A 92 -5.94 3.01 -6.47
N PRO A 93 -7.11 2.37 -6.73
CA PRO A 93 -7.79 2.46 -8.02
C PRO A 93 -8.03 3.90 -8.47
N GLU A 94 -8.00 4.11 -9.76
CA GLU A 94 -8.29 5.40 -10.38
C GLU A 94 -9.78 5.72 -10.23
N GLY A 95 -10.10 7.00 -10.01
CA GLY A 95 -11.49 7.45 -10.07
C GLY A 95 -12.05 7.41 -11.49
N ASP A 96 -13.36 7.52 -11.65
CA ASP A 96 -14.04 7.64 -12.92
C ASP A 96 -14.68 9.04 -13.06
N PRO A 97 -14.25 9.88 -14.01
CA PRO A 97 -13.10 9.70 -14.93
C PRO A 97 -11.79 9.60 -14.17
N PRO A 98 -10.72 9.07 -14.80
CA PRO A 98 -9.43 8.88 -14.11
C PRO A 98 -8.97 10.15 -13.41
N ALA A 99 -8.93 10.09 -12.09
CA ALA A 99 -8.58 11.20 -11.21
C ALA A 99 -7.57 10.75 -10.16
N ALA A 100 -6.95 11.71 -9.48
CA ALA A 100 -6.16 11.42 -8.30
C ALA A 100 -7.07 10.86 -7.19
N THR A 101 -6.65 9.74 -6.61
CA THR A 101 -7.37 9.06 -5.52
C THR A 101 -6.40 8.73 -4.39
N ASP A 102 -6.89 8.80 -3.19
CA ASP A 102 -6.22 8.33 -1.98
C ASP A 102 -7.09 7.27 -1.29
N ILE A 103 -6.57 6.66 -0.25
CA ILE A 103 -7.30 5.60 0.46
C ILE A 103 -8.57 6.13 1.13
N GLU A 104 -8.58 7.40 1.52
CA GLU A 104 -9.74 8.03 2.13
C GLU A 104 -10.88 8.23 1.12
N SER A 105 -10.58 8.45 -0.15
CA SER A 105 -11.58 8.60 -1.22
C SER A 105 -12.36 7.32 -1.54
N LEU A 106 -11.95 6.18 -0.99
CA LEU A 106 -12.67 4.91 -1.13
C LEU A 106 -13.84 4.77 -0.13
N PHE A 107 -13.93 5.66 0.85
CA PHE A 107 -15.09 5.71 1.73
C PHE A 107 -16.24 6.49 1.11
N ASP A 108 -17.45 6.23 1.62
CA ASP A 108 -18.63 7.02 1.26
C ASP A 108 -18.35 8.52 1.46
N PRO A 109 -18.66 9.38 0.46
CA PRO A 109 -18.49 10.82 0.56
C PRO A 109 -19.14 11.47 1.80
N GLU A 110 -20.24 10.91 2.31
CA GLU A 110 -20.88 11.39 3.53
C GLU A 110 -19.98 11.27 4.75
N LEU A 111 -19.17 10.21 4.83
CA LEU A 111 -18.20 10.04 5.91
C LEU A 111 -17.10 11.11 5.88
N LEU A 112 -16.70 11.54 4.67
CA LEU A 112 -15.67 12.55 4.48
C LEU A 112 -16.15 13.97 4.88
N THR A 113 -17.47 14.18 4.90
CA THR A 113 -18.07 15.46 5.28
C THR A 113 -18.48 15.51 6.76
N LYS A 114 -18.24 14.46 7.52
CA LYS A 114 -18.66 14.37 8.93
C LYS A 114 -17.98 15.44 9.78
N VAL A 115 -18.79 16.16 10.56
CA VAL A 115 -18.32 17.17 11.52
C VAL A 115 -18.16 16.50 12.88
N LEU A 116 -17.01 16.71 13.53
CA LEU A 116 -16.72 16.26 14.89
C LEU A 116 -16.37 17.47 15.76
N ASP A 117 -17.14 17.70 16.81
CA ASP A 117 -16.91 18.82 17.75
C ASP A 117 -16.72 20.17 17.05
N GLY A 118 -17.52 20.42 15.99
CA GLY A 118 -17.45 21.64 15.18
C GLY A 118 -16.30 21.70 14.17
N LYS A 119 -15.49 20.64 14.06
CA LYS A 119 -14.35 20.56 13.12
C LYS A 119 -14.73 19.73 11.90
N THR A 120 -14.17 20.10 10.74
CA THR A 120 -14.33 19.37 9.47
C THR A 120 -13.12 18.50 9.15
N PHE A 121 -13.33 17.44 8.37
CA PHE A 121 -12.24 16.57 7.93
C PHE A 121 -11.36 17.25 6.88
N ASN A 122 -10.04 17.17 7.05
CA ASN A 122 -9.06 17.57 6.06
C ASN A 122 -8.08 16.41 5.77
N PRO A 123 -8.18 15.75 4.59
CA PRO A 123 -7.35 14.61 4.25
C PRO A 123 -5.85 14.95 4.06
N LYS A 124 -5.49 16.24 4.00
CA LYS A 124 -4.10 16.68 3.90
C LYS A 124 -3.41 16.83 5.25
N LYS A 125 -4.15 16.65 6.34
CA LYS A 125 -3.63 16.73 7.71
C LYS A 125 -3.59 15.37 8.37
N ASP A 126 -2.59 15.11 9.18
CA ASP A 126 -2.52 13.92 10.03
C ASP A 126 -3.24 14.15 11.37
N HIS A 127 -3.08 15.33 11.94
CA HIS A 127 -3.60 15.69 13.25
C HIS A 127 -4.66 16.79 13.16
N GLU A 128 -5.35 17.02 14.27
CA GLU A 128 -6.36 18.07 14.38
C GLU A 128 -5.76 19.44 14.75
N ASP A 129 -6.50 20.51 14.41
CA ASP A 129 -6.31 21.87 14.91
C ASP A 129 -7.63 22.44 15.45
N GLN A 130 -7.78 23.77 15.44
CA GLN A 130 -8.97 24.42 15.98
C GLN A 130 -10.23 24.25 15.11
N THR A 131 -10.07 24.07 13.80
CA THR A 131 -11.18 24.06 12.82
C THR A 131 -11.30 22.76 12.04
N GLU A 132 -10.22 21.96 11.98
CA GLU A 132 -10.16 20.76 11.17
C GLU A 132 -9.56 19.59 11.94
N TYR A 133 -9.96 18.38 11.57
CA TYR A 133 -9.32 17.15 12.02
C TYR A 133 -8.73 16.36 10.84
N GLY A 134 -7.61 15.69 11.10
CA GLY A 134 -6.87 14.97 10.09
C GLY A 134 -7.14 13.47 10.06
N LYS A 135 -6.37 12.75 9.23
CA LYS A 135 -6.49 11.31 8.96
C LYS A 135 -6.50 10.43 10.20
N VAL A 136 -5.70 10.75 11.23
CA VAL A 136 -5.63 9.96 12.47
C VAL A 136 -6.93 10.00 13.25
N VAL A 137 -7.56 11.18 13.34
CA VAL A 137 -8.85 11.37 14.02
C VAL A 137 -9.96 10.73 13.20
N PHE A 138 -9.97 10.94 11.88
CA PHE A 138 -10.90 10.29 10.95
C PHE A 138 -10.91 8.77 11.13
N ALA A 139 -9.74 8.16 11.05
CA ALA A 139 -9.61 6.70 11.18
C ALA A 139 -10.09 6.16 12.53
N LYS A 140 -9.90 6.92 13.64
CA LYS A 140 -10.29 6.48 14.98
C LYS A 140 -11.74 6.80 15.33
N ALA A 141 -12.16 8.05 15.13
CA ALA A 141 -13.44 8.55 15.61
C ALA A 141 -14.57 8.37 14.58
N VAL A 142 -14.27 8.39 13.27
CA VAL A 142 -15.29 8.18 12.25
C VAL A 142 -15.33 6.70 11.84
N ILE A 143 -14.21 6.12 11.43
CA ILE A 143 -14.21 4.77 10.85
C ILE A 143 -14.23 3.71 11.94
N LYS A 144 -13.22 3.66 12.81
CA LYS A 144 -13.10 2.59 13.81
C LYS A 144 -14.28 2.57 14.80
N ALA A 145 -14.74 3.75 15.23
CA ALA A 145 -15.86 3.84 16.17
C ALA A 145 -17.19 3.36 15.58
N ASN A 146 -17.32 3.33 14.24
CA ASN A 146 -18.54 2.93 13.52
C ASN A 146 -18.26 1.74 12.56
N ALA A 147 -17.24 0.94 12.81
CA ALA A 147 -16.77 -0.07 11.87
C ALA A 147 -17.83 -1.12 11.49
N GLU A 148 -18.83 -1.36 12.36
CA GLU A 148 -19.94 -2.29 12.11
C GLU A 148 -20.99 -1.74 11.12
N THR A 149 -21.01 -0.42 10.90
CA THR A 149 -22.02 0.25 10.06
C THR A 149 -21.41 0.98 8.86
N VAL A 150 -20.08 1.14 8.83
CA VAL A 150 -19.37 1.77 7.71
C VAL A 150 -19.44 0.85 6.48
N ASP A 151 -19.85 1.39 5.35
CA ASP A 151 -19.76 0.70 4.07
C ASP A 151 -18.31 0.73 3.56
N PHE A 152 -17.76 -0.45 3.34
CA PHE A 152 -16.42 -0.66 2.78
C PHE A 152 -16.46 -1.14 1.31
N SER A 153 -17.62 -1.09 0.64
CA SER A 153 -17.74 -1.55 -0.75
C SER A 153 -16.81 -0.82 -1.72
N GLY A 154 -16.50 0.46 -1.46
CA GLY A 154 -15.53 1.20 -2.27
C GLY A 154 -14.09 0.66 -2.23
N PHE A 155 -13.78 -0.26 -1.30
CA PHE A 155 -12.47 -0.91 -1.22
C PHE A 155 -12.38 -2.19 -2.07
N GLU A 156 -13.46 -2.65 -2.70
CA GLU A 156 -13.50 -3.93 -3.41
C GLU A 156 -12.42 -4.04 -4.48
N ASP A 157 -12.25 -3.02 -5.31
CA ASP A 157 -11.23 -3.01 -6.36
C ASP A 157 -9.81 -3.05 -5.79
N LEU A 158 -9.54 -2.29 -4.74
CA LEU A 158 -8.24 -2.31 -4.07
C LEU A 158 -7.94 -3.69 -3.48
N LEU A 159 -8.91 -4.30 -2.81
CA LEU A 159 -8.77 -5.63 -2.22
C LEU A 159 -8.60 -6.71 -3.29
N THR A 160 -9.31 -6.59 -4.42
CA THR A 160 -9.13 -7.48 -5.58
C THR A 160 -7.71 -7.39 -6.13
N ARG A 161 -7.14 -6.19 -6.27
CA ARG A 161 -5.74 -6.00 -6.68
C ARG A 161 -4.75 -6.66 -5.70
N VAL A 162 -5.01 -6.56 -4.40
CA VAL A 162 -4.20 -7.25 -3.37
C VAL A 162 -4.32 -8.78 -3.50
N GLU A 163 -5.52 -9.29 -3.73
CA GLU A 163 -5.74 -10.71 -3.95
C GLU A 163 -5.03 -11.22 -5.20
N ASP A 164 -5.04 -10.46 -6.28
CA ASP A 164 -4.30 -10.78 -7.52
C ASP A 164 -2.80 -10.91 -7.26
N VAL A 165 -2.21 -10.05 -6.41
CA VAL A 165 -0.82 -10.21 -5.98
C VAL A 165 -0.60 -11.54 -5.27
N ILE A 166 -1.46 -11.87 -4.32
CA ILE A 166 -1.35 -13.11 -3.54
C ILE A 166 -1.43 -14.33 -4.45
N ARG A 167 -2.39 -14.34 -5.38
CA ARG A 167 -2.55 -15.41 -6.39
C ARG A 167 -1.35 -15.48 -7.33
N HIS A 168 -0.87 -14.35 -7.82
CA HIS A 168 0.30 -14.28 -8.68
C HIS A 168 1.53 -14.85 -7.96
N TYR A 169 1.78 -14.40 -6.73
CA TYR A 169 2.92 -14.88 -5.94
C TYR A 169 2.84 -16.38 -5.69
N ALA A 170 1.69 -16.90 -5.29
CA ALA A 170 1.50 -18.33 -5.03
C ALA A 170 1.83 -19.20 -6.26
N LYS A 171 1.50 -18.72 -7.46
CA LYS A 171 1.81 -19.44 -8.72
C LYS A 171 3.29 -19.43 -9.08
N HIS A 172 4.02 -18.35 -8.75
CA HIS A 172 5.39 -18.15 -9.20
C HIS A 172 6.43 -18.48 -8.12
N SER A 173 6.04 -18.57 -6.85
CA SER A 173 6.91 -18.98 -5.74
C SER A 173 6.83 -20.46 -5.40
N ALA A 174 5.95 -21.22 -6.05
CA ALA A 174 5.94 -22.68 -5.91
C ALA A 174 7.31 -23.21 -6.39
N VAL A 175 8.15 -23.63 -5.45
CA VAL A 175 9.36 -24.40 -5.74
C VAL A 175 8.90 -25.60 -6.56
N PRO A 176 9.50 -25.89 -7.73
CA PRO A 176 9.25 -27.17 -8.38
C PRO A 176 9.58 -28.26 -7.34
N SER A 177 8.56 -29.02 -6.98
CA SER A 177 8.71 -30.18 -6.10
C SER A 177 9.93 -30.97 -6.61
N SER A 178 10.96 -31.05 -5.77
CA SER A 178 12.18 -31.78 -6.03
C SER A 178 11.83 -33.10 -6.71
N SER A 179 12.28 -33.24 -7.95
CA SER A 179 12.36 -34.53 -8.62
C SER A 179 12.98 -35.51 -7.64
N THR A 180 12.22 -36.51 -7.31
CA THR A 180 12.61 -37.74 -6.58
C THR A 180 13.98 -38.16 -7.05
N VAL A 181 15.00 -37.99 -6.21
CA VAL A 181 16.25 -38.71 -6.38
C VAL A 181 15.92 -40.14 -5.99
N THR A 182 15.68 -40.96 -6.97
CA THR A 182 15.61 -42.41 -6.81
C THR A 182 17.01 -42.92 -6.50
N PRO A 183 17.20 -43.79 -5.51
CA PRO A 183 18.50 -44.31 -5.07
C PRO A 183 19.17 -45.17 -6.11
#